data_2fd0d936ef842d384619aa73a7536a61
#
_entry.id   2fd0d936ef842d384619aa73a7536a61
#
_cell.length_a   1.000
_cell.length_b   1.000
_cell.length_c   1.000
_cell.angle_alpha   90.00
_cell.angle_beta   90.00
_cell.angle_gamma   90.00
#
_symmetry.space_group_name_H-M   'P 1'
#
loop_
_entity.id
_entity.type
_entity.pdbx_description
1 polymer ?
#
loop_
_entity_poly.entity_id
_entity_poly.type
_entity_poly.pdbx_seq_one_letter_code
_entity_poly.pdbx_strand_id
1 'polypeptide(L)'
;MSSSKLILPVAAPRSAILTLKALGRRHRRKLFFTLLLVVAENVMYLLYPLLAGFAINAILSGRTWQAILYAAMVFTMWAIGAARRSVDTHTFARIYAELAVPVIVAQRSENQSASTIAARVALSREFVDFFEKHLPVLITSLASMTGAAVMLLAIEFWTGAGCLAILLFFACFLPGFTRKNDALFNRLNNRLEKEVNFVTHANAASLGRHYWVLASLRIRLSNREACGYLAIGSMAALLFAGTIALMAGRGGTSAGHIYSVMTYMWMFAMSLDDGPQLLEKYSQLKDIGRRVNTGMP
;
A
#
# COMPACT_ATOMS: atom_id res chain seq x y z
N MET A 1 -36.89 -12.93 -21.32
CA MET A 1 -36.47 -14.04 -22.18
C MET A 1 -34.97 -14.04 -22.26
N SER A 2 -34.41 -15.21 -22.12
CA SER A 2 -33.01 -15.61 -22.25
C SER A 2 -32.07 -15.27 -21.07
N SER A 3 -32.32 -15.92 -19.92
CA SER A 3 -31.37 -16.06 -18.80
C SER A 3 -30.85 -17.50 -18.80
N SER A 4 -30.12 -17.89 -19.81
CA SER A 4 -29.39 -19.16 -19.78
C SER A 4 -28.02 -18.93 -20.36
N LYS A 5 -27.02 -18.89 -19.49
CA LYS A 5 -25.61 -19.31 -19.72
C LYS A 5 -24.70 -18.70 -18.67
N LEU A 6 -24.71 -19.24 -17.48
CA LEU A 6 -23.53 -19.11 -16.59
C LEU A 6 -23.49 -20.27 -15.57
N ILE A 7 -23.62 -21.50 -16.10
CA ILE A 7 -23.15 -22.65 -15.35
C ILE A 7 -21.76 -22.92 -15.91
N LEU A 8 -20.75 -22.37 -15.23
CA LEU A 8 -19.37 -22.82 -15.45
C LEU A 8 -19.30 -24.27 -14.98
N PRO A 9 -18.69 -25.20 -15.76
CA PRO A 9 -18.48 -26.55 -15.29
C PRO A 9 -17.72 -26.52 -13.96
N VAL A 10 -18.25 -27.22 -12.97
CA VAL A 10 -17.56 -27.51 -11.71
C VAL A 10 -16.30 -28.31 -12.08
N ALA A 11 -15.26 -27.61 -12.44
CA ALA A 11 -13.95 -28.23 -12.66
C ALA A 11 -13.25 -28.25 -11.30
N ALA A 12 -12.63 -29.41 -11.00
CA ALA A 12 -11.82 -29.71 -9.83
C ALA A 12 -11.01 -28.50 -9.30
N PRO A 13 -10.65 -28.49 -8.02
CA PRO A 13 -10.03 -27.36 -7.32
C PRO A 13 -8.74 -26.94 -8.02
N ARG A 14 -8.84 -25.95 -8.88
CA ARG A 14 -7.69 -25.31 -9.50
C ARG A 14 -7.07 -24.41 -8.47
N SER A 15 -5.73 -24.43 -8.37
CA SER A 15 -5.02 -23.55 -7.44
C SER A 15 -5.56 -22.12 -7.54
N ALA A 16 -5.66 -21.42 -6.41
CA ALA A 16 -6.17 -20.04 -6.36
C ALA A 16 -5.49 -19.12 -7.39
N ILE A 17 -4.21 -19.35 -7.66
CA ILE A 17 -3.41 -18.65 -8.67
C ILE A 17 -3.98 -18.90 -10.09
N LEU A 18 -4.41 -20.12 -10.41
CA LEU A 18 -5.00 -20.43 -11.71
C LEU A 18 -6.38 -19.79 -11.88
N THR A 19 -7.19 -19.80 -10.82
CA THR A 19 -8.49 -19.10 -10.80
C THR A 19 -8.31 -17.60 -10.97
N LEU A 20 -7.33 -17.02 -10.29
CA LEU A 20 -6.94 -15.62 -10.44
C LEU A 20 -6.46 -15.29 -11.84
N LYS A 21 -5.59 -16.12 -12.41
CA LYS A 21 -5.10 -15.94 -13.77
C LYS A 21 -6.22 -16.03 -14.79
N ALA A 22 -7.17 -16.94 -14.58
CA ALA A 22 -8.38 -17.06 -15.42
C ALA A 22 -9.29 -15.83 -15.27
N LEU A 23 -9.51 -15.36 -14.04
CA LEU A 23 -10.31 -14.17 -13.75
C LEU A 23 -9.65 -12.89 -14.28
N GLY A 24 -8.34 -12.77 -14.08
CA GLY A 24 -7.53 -11.68 -14.63
C GLY A 24 -7.58 -11.63 -16.17
N ARG A 25 -7.53 -12.79 -16.84
CA ARG A 25 -7.69 -12.88 -18.29
C ARG A 25 -9.12 -12.50 -18.74
N ARG A 26 -10.15 -12.91 -18.00
CA ARG A 26 -11.54 -12.58 -18.30
C ARG A 26 -11.83 -11.08 -18.16
N HIS A 27 -11.28 -10.44 -17.14
CA HIS A 27 -11.48 -9.01 -16.86
C HIS A 27 -10.30 -8.13 -17.28
N ARG A 28 -9.38 -8.63 -18.13
CA ARG A 28 -8.12 -7.95 -18.50
C ARG A 28 -8.29 -6.49 -18.92
N ARG A 29 -9.35 -6.17 -19.68
CA ARG A 29 -9.60 -4.79 -20.12
C ARG A 29 -9.96 -3.88 -18.95
N LYS A 30 -10.83 -4.34 -18.03
CA LYS A 30 -11.24 -3.57 -16.86
C LYS A 30 -10.07 -3.35 -15.90
N LEU A 31 -9.31 -4.41 -15.62
CA LEU A 31 -8.09 -4.34 -14.79
C LEU A 31 -7.03 -3.44 -15.43
N PHE A 32 -6.90 -3.45 -16.75
CA PHE A 32 -6.01 -2.52 -17.45
C PHE A 32 -6.43 -1.07 -17.26
N PHE A 33 -7.74 -0.74 -17.40
CA PHE A 33 -8.24 0.61 -17.15
C PHE A 33 -8.06 1.05 -15.69
N THR A 34 -8.28 0.16 -14.71
CA THR A 34 -7.99 0.42 -13.31
C THR A 34 -6.50 0.76 -13.11
N LEU A 35 -5.59 -0.04 -13.64
CA LEU A 35 -4.15 0.21 -13.54
C LEU A 35 -3.74 1.50 -14.26
N LEU A 36 -4.32 1.78 -15.43
CA LEU A 36 -4.06 3.02 -16.17
C LEU A 36 -4.45 4.25 -15.35
N LEU A 37 -5.61 4.20 -14.68
CA LEU A 37 -6.06 5.30 -13.80
C LEU A 37 -5.15 5.44 -12.57
N VAL A 38 -4.67 4.33 -11.98
CA VAL A 38 -3.68 4.37 -10.90
C VAL A 38 -2.39 5.04 -11.38
N VAL A 39 -1.89 4.68 -12.56
CA VAL A 39 -0.69 5.30 -13.13
C VAL A 39 -0.92 6.79 -13.40
N ALA A 40 -2.06 7.15 -14.02
CA ALA A 40 -2.40 8.54 -14.30
C ALA A 40 -2.48 9.39 -13.02
N GLU A 41 -3.10 8.86 -11.96
CA GLU A 41 -3.16 9.52 -10.65
C GLU A 41 -1.76 9.73 -10.06
N ASN A 42 -0.90 8.71 -10.11
CA ASN A 42 0.48 8.82 -9.62
C ASN A 42 1.32 9.82 -10.43
N VAL A 43 1.14 9.89 -11.74
CA VAL A 43 1.78 10.91 -12.58
C VAL A 43 1.32 12.31 -12.17
N MET A 44 0.03 12.51 -11.90
CA MET A 44 -0.46 13.81 -11.41
C MET A 44 0.12 14.17 -10.04
N TYR A 45 0.23 13.20 -9.13
CA TYR A 45 0.90 13.40 -7.84
C TYR A 45 2.37 13.81 -7.99
N LEU A 46 3.10 13.22 -8.92
CA LEU A 46 4.49 13.59 -9.19
C LEU A 46 4.65 14.95 -9.87
N LEU A 47 3.70 15.34 -10.70
CA LEU A 47 3.71 16.64 -11.36
C LEU A 47 3.29 17.79 -10.43
N TYR A 48 2.50 17.47 -9.39
CA TYR A 48 1.94 18.46 -8.47
C TYR A 48 2.98 19.44 -7.90
N PRO A 49 4.11 19.02 -7.28
CA PRO A 49 5.06 19.96 -6.69
C PRO A 49 5.75 20.85 -7.73
N LEU A 50 6.03 20.31 -8.91
CA LEU A 50 6.66 21.03 -10.00
C LEU A 50 5.75 22.13 -10.55
N LEU A 51 4.49 21.79 -10.84
CA LEU A 51 3.51 22.74 -11.38
C LEU A 51 3.11 23.78 -10.34
N ALA A 52 3.05 23.40 -9.05
CA ALA A 52 2.87 24.35 -7.97
C ALA A 52 4.03 25.36 -7.88
N GLY A 53 5.26 24.91 -8.05
CA GLY A 53 6.43 25.78 -8.12
C GLY A 53 6.36 26.75 -9.29
N PHE A 54 5.95 26.32 -10.48
CA PHE A 54 5.70 27.21 -11.61
C PHE A 54 4.59 28.23 -11.33
N ALA A 55 3.50 27.84 -10.68
CA ALA A 55 2.41 28.72 -10.29
C ALA A 55 2.89 29.81 -9.32
N ILE A 56 3.71 29.44 -8.31
CA ILE A 56 4.31 30.40 -7.36
C ILE A 56 5.16 31.44 -8.11
N ASN A 57 6.05 30.98 -9.00
CA ASN A 57 6.87 31.91 -9.79
C ASN A 57 6.03 32.78 -10.70
N ALA A 58 4.94 32.27 -11.26
CA ALA A 58 4.00 33.06 -12.08
C ALA A 58 3.29 34.15 -11.26
N ILE A 59 2.86 33.81 -10.03
CA ILE A 59 2.26 34.79 -9.09
C ILE A 59 3.25 35.90 -8.78
N LEU A 60 4.47 35.57 -8.41
CA LEU A 60 5.52 36.52 -8.06
C LEU A 60 5.93 37.42 -9.26
N SER A 61 5.74 36.92 -10.49
CA SER A 61 5.99 37.68 -11.74
C SER A 61 4.76 38.41 -12.24
N GLY A 62 3.62 38.42 -11.54
CA GLY A 62 2.37 39.08 -11.97
C GLY A 62 1.65 38.38 -13.13
N ARG A 63 2.03 37.17 -13.51
CA ARG A 63 1.46 36.40 -14.63
C ARG A 63 0.26 35.56 -14.19
N THR A 64 -0.83 36.19 -13.79
CA THR A 64 -2.02 35.58 -13.18
C THR A 64 -2.60 34.44 -14.01
N TRP A 65 -2.66 34.55 -15.35
CA TRP A 65 -3.19 33.49 -16.21
C TRP A 65 -2.41 32.18 -16.09
N GLN A 66 -1.10 32.26 -16.04
CA GLN A 66 -0.25 31.05 -15.88
C GLN A 66 -0.42 30.43 -14.50
N ALA A 67 -0.66 31.24 -13.46
CA ALA A 67 -0.96 30.71 -12.14
C ALA A 67 -2.32 29.99 -12.08
N ILE A 68 -3.34 30.52 -12.79
CA ILE A 68 -4.68 29.89 -12.85
C ILE A 68 -4.66 28.52 -13.52
N LEU A 69 -3.74 28.25 -14.45
CA LEU A 69 -3.59 26.90 -15.06
C LEU A 69 -3.32 25.81 -14.03
N TYR A 70 -2.72 26.16 -12.91
CA TYR A 70 -2.54 25.22 -11.80
C TYR A 70 -3.86 24.73 -11.21
N ALA A 71 -4.90 25.58 -11.15
CA ALA A 71 -6.23 25.17 -10.69
C ALA A 71 -6.87 24.12 -11.63
N ALA A 72 -6.65 24.25 -12.94
CA ALA A 72 -7.11 23.24 -13.90
C ALA A 72 -6.40 21.90 -13.70
N MET A 73 -5.09 21.91 -13.40
CA MET A 73 -4.34 20.71 -13.06
C MET A 73 -4.88 20.05 -11.77
N VAL A 74 -5.14 20.84 -10.73
CA VAL A 74 -5.72 20.32 -9.47
C VAL A 74 -7.09 19.69 -9.75
N PHE A 75 -7.96 20.34 -10.52
CA PHE A 75 -9.25 19.76 -10.91
C PHE A 75 -9.07 18.44 -11.66
N THR A 76 -8.14 18.37 -12.62
CA THR A 76 -7.85 17.16 -13.39
C THR A 76 -7.40 16.02 -12.48
N MET A 77 -6.54 16.31 -11.50
CA MET A 77 -6.09 15.32 -10.50
C MET A 77 -7.27 14.74 -9.71
N TRP A 78 -8.18 15.59 -9.23
CA TRP A 78 -9.36 15.15 -8.50
C TRP A 78 -10.34 14.40 -9.39
N ALA A 79 -10.51 14.79 -10.64
CA ALA A 79 -11.36 14.09 -11.61
C ALA A 79 -10.83 12.68 -11.90
N ILE A 80 -9.51 12.52 -12.11
CA ILE A 80 -8.87 11.21 -12.28
C ILE A 80 -9.06 10.35 -11.02
N GLY A 81 -8.86 10.91 -9.82
CA GLY A 81 -9.05 10.20 -8.56
C GLY A 81 -10.51 9.74 -8.35
N ALA A 82 -11.48 10.56 -8.71
CA ALA A 82 -12.89 10.22 -8.66
C ALA A 82 -13.24 9.10 -9.66
N ALA A 83 -12.77 9.23 -10.91
CA ALA A 83 -12.95 8.21 -11.95
C ALA A 83 -12.33 6.88 -11.52
N ARG A 84 -11.11 6.89 -10.96
CA ARG A 84 -10.44 5.69 -10.44
C ARG A 84 -11.29 4.99 -9.38
N ARG A 85 -11.71 5.71 -8.34
CA ARG A 85 -12.54 5.13 -7.26
C ARG A 85 -13.81 4.48 -7.78
N SER A 86 -14.50 5.14 -8.72
CA SER A 86 -15.71 4.60 -9.34
C SER A 86 -15.41 3.32 -10.14
N VAL A 87 -14.38 3.33 -11.00
CA VAL A 87 -14.01 2.19 -11.85
C VAL A 87 -13.52 1.01 -11.00
N ASP A 88 -12.73 1.27 -9.96
CA ASP A 88 -12.20 0.26 -9.03
C ASP A 88 -13.38 -0.46 -8.35
N THR A 89 -14.27 0.28 -7.70
CA THR A 89 -15.43 -0.31 -7.00
C THR A 89 -16.32 -1.12 -7.95
N HIS A 90 -16.65 -0.58 -9.14
CA HIS A 90 -17.46 -1.30 -10.12
C HIS A 90 -16.76 -2.58 -10.63
N THR A 91 -15.46 -2.56 -10.77
CA THR A 91 -14.70 -3.70 -11.25
C THR A 91 -14.57 -4.77 -10.17
N PHE A 92 -14.12 -4.40 -8.98
CA PHE A 92 -13.83 -5.36 -7.92
C PHE A 92 -15.08 -5.91 -7.24
N ALA A 93 -16.16 -5.12 -7.10
CA ALA A 93 -17.43 -5.62 -6.60
C ALA A 93 -18.02 -6.69 -7.52
N ARG A 94 -17.93 -6.54 -8.85
CA ARG A 94 -18.35 -7.57 -9.81
C ARG A 94 -17.46 -8.81 -9.76
N ILE A 95 -16.15 -8.63 -9.66
CA ILE A 95 -15.21 -9.74 -9.52
C ILE A 95 -15.53 -10.54 -8.25
N TYR A 96 -15.81 -9.86 -7.14
CA TYR A 96 -16.20 -10.52 -5.90
C TYR A 96 -17.50 -11.33 -6.05
N ALA A 97 -18.54 -10.75 -6.67
CA ALA A 97 -19.80 -11.45 -6.90
C ALA A 97 -19.62 -12.71 -7.79
N GLU A 98 -18.76 -12.61 -8.83
CA GLU A 98 -18.43 -13.74 -9.71
C GLU A 98 -17.59 -14.82 -9.00
N LEU A 99 -16.83 -14.47 -7.95
CA LEU A 99 -16.05 -15.42 -7.13
C LEU A 99 -16.90 -16.08 -6.03
N ALA A 100 -17.70 -15.30 -5.33
CA ALA A 100 -18.44 -15.76 -4.15
C ALA A 100 -19.46 -16.85 -4.51
N VAL A 101 -20.21 -16.67 -5.59
CA VAL A 101 -21.30 -17.60 -5.96
C VAL A 101 -20.79 -19.01 -6.27
N PRO A 102 -19.79 -19.23 -7.14
CA PRO A 102 -19.23 -20.57 -7.37
C PRO A 102 -18.65 -21.22 -6.13
N VAL A 103 -17.99 -20.45 -5.25
CA VAL A 103 -17.43 -20.95 -4.00
C VAL A 103 -18.54 -21.46 -3.08
N ILE A 104 -19.63 -20.69 -2.93
CA ILE A 104 -20.78 -21.11 -2.10
C ILE A 104 -21.43 -22.39 -2.66
N VAL A 105 -21.68 -22.42 -3.97
CA VAL A 105 -22.33 -23.57 -4.62
C VAL A 105 -21.47 -24.84 -4.50
N ALA A 106 -20.17 -24.74 -4.78
CA ALA A 106 -19.24 -25.85 -4.66
C ALA A 106 -19.17 -26.40 -3.21
N GLN A 107 -19.10 -25.51 -2.22
CA GLN A 107 -19.03 -25.93 -0.81
C GLN A 107 -20.35 -26.54 -0.30
N ARG A 108 -21.50 -26.08 -0.80
CA ARG A 108 -22.79 -26.68 -0.49
C ARG A 108 -22.90 -28.09 -1.07
N SER A 109 -22.38 -28.33 -2.28
CA SER A 109 -22.37 -29.65 -2.89
C SER A 109 -21.45 -30.66 -2.15
N GLU A 110 -20.44 -30.15 -1.44
CA GLU A 110 -19.53 -30.94 -0.58
C GLU A 110 -20.08 -31.17 0.84
N ASN A 111 -21.32 -30.77 1.15
CA ASN A 111 -21.95 -30.86 2.47
C ASN A 111 -21.13 -30.19 3.60
N GLN A 112 -20.39 -29.15 3.30
CA GLN A 112 -19.62 -28.40 4.28
C GLN A 112 -20.53 -27.62 5.23
N SER A 113 -20.06 -27.39 6.47
CA SER A 113 -20.82 -26.61 7.45
C SER A 113 -20.98 -25.14 7.01
N ALA A 114 -22.08 -24.51 7.44
CA ALA A 114 -22.35 -23.11 7.12
C ALA A 114 -21.20 -22.17 7.58
N SER A 115 -20.55 -22.49 8.70
CA SER A 115 -19.40 -21.74 9.22
C SER A 115 -18.17 -21.86 8.32
N THR A 116 -17.92 -23.05 7.77
CA THR A 116 -16.81 -23.29 6.82
C THR A 116 -17.06 -22.54 5.51
N ILE A 117 -18.30 -22.57 5.01
CA ILE A 117 -18.69 -21.82 3.79
C ILE A 117 -18.49 -20.32 4.01
N ALA A 118 -18.98 -19.78 5.13
CA ALA A 118 -18.84 -18.37 5.47
C ALA A 118 -17.37 -17.95 5.58
N ALA A 119 -16.51 -18.75 6.22
CA ALA A 119 -15.07 -18.48 6.32
C ALA A 119 -14.40 -18.44 4.94
N ARG A 120 -14.71 -19.36 4.03
CA ARG A 120 -14.13 -19.37 2.67
C ARG A 120 -14.62 -18.19 1.81
N VAL A 121 -15.87 -17.78 1.95
CA VAL A 121 -16.39 -16.57 1.30
C VAL A 121 -15.70 -15.31 1.84
N ALA A 122 -15.49 -15.24 3.16
CA ALA A 122 -14.74 -14.15 3.79
C ALA A 122 -13.31 -14.05 3.26
N LEU A 123 -12.60 -15.17 3.12
CA LEU A 123 -11.25 -15.22 2.50
C LEU A 123 -11.27 -14.73 1.04
N SER A 124 -12.31 -15.10 0.28
CA SER A 124 -12.46 -14.60 -1.10
C SER A 124 -12.68 -13.09 -1.14
N ARG A 125 -13.40 -12.54 -0.16
CA ARG A 125 -13.59 -11.10 0.00
C ARG A 125 -12.29 -10.40 0.37
N GLU A 126 -11.58 -10.91 1.37
CA GLU A 126 -10.29 -10.36 1.82
C GLU A 126 -9.28 -10.31 0.67
N PHE A 127 -9.30 -11.34 -0.19
CA PHE A 127 -8.47 -11.38 -1.37
C PHE A 127 -8.82 -10.27 -2.38
N VAL A 128 -10.09 -10.07 -2.70
CA VAL A 128 -10.53 -9.00 -3.61
C VAL A 128 -10.23 -7.63 -3.03
N ASP A 129 -10.48 -7.43 -1.72
CA ASP A 129 -10.19 -6.20 -1.00
C ASP A 129 -8.69 -5.84 -1.03
N PHE A 130 -7.81 -6.85 -1.07
CA PHE A 130 -6.39 -6.60 -1.25
C PHE A 130 -6.10 -5.87 -2.57
N PHE A 131 -6.66 -6.34 -3.69
CA PHE A 131 -6.45 -5.72 -5.00
C PHE A 131 -7.18 -4.38 -5.15
N GLU A 132 -8.34 -4.23 -4.53
CA GLU A 132 -9.12 -2.99 -4.56
C GLU A 132 -8.49 -1.88 -3.72
N LYS A 133 -8.03 -2.21 -2.49
CA LYS A 133 -7.64 -1.22 -1.50
C LYS A 133 -6.13 -1.15 -1.26
N HIS A 134 -5.47 -2.31 -1.13
CA HIS A 134 -4.07 -2.36 -0.68
C HIS A 134 -3.06 -2.28 -1.81
N LEU A 135 -3.32 -2.92 -2.95
CA LEU A 135 -2.42 -2.87 -4.10
C LEU A 135 -2.25 -1.44 -4.66
N PRO A 136 -3.30 -0.63 -4.84
CA PRO A 136 -3.13 0.76 -5.28
C PRO A 136 -2.29 1.60 -4.30
N VAL A 137 -2.50 1.45 -3.00
CA VAL A 137 -1.69 2.15 -1.98
C VAL A 137 -0.22 1.76 -2.09
N LEU A 138 0.08 0.47 -2.23
CA LEU A 138 1.43 -0.05 -2.41
C LEU A 138 2.10 0.54 -3.67
N ILE A 139 1.38 0.56 -4.78
CA ILE A 139 1.86 1.15 -6.04
C ILE A 139 2.12 2.66 -5.84
N THR A 140 1.21 3.37 -5.20
CA THR A 140 1.33 4.81 -4.96
C THR A 140 2.54 5.13 -4.06
N SER A 141 2.74 4.42 -2.96
CA SER A 141 3.90 4.66 -2.08
C SER A 141 5.23 4.36 -2.78
N LEU A 142 5.31 3.27 -3.55
CA LEU A 142 6.52 2.97 -4.34
C LEU A 142 6.75 4.02 -5.45
N ALA A 143 5.69 4.42 -6.16
CA ALA A 143 5.77 5.44 -7.20
C ALA A 143 6.16 6.81 -6.64
N SER A 144 5.60 7.19 -5.48
CA SER A 144 5.93 8.45 -4.80
C SER A 144 7.37 8.47 -4.32
N MET A 145 7.84 7.38 -3.70
CA MET A 145 9.21 7.27 -3.21
C MET A 145 10.23 7.32 -4.35
N THR A 146 10.07 6.48 -5.37
CA THR A 146 11.00 6.42 -6.50
C THR A 146 10.86 7.64 -7.40
N GLY A 147 9.62 8.08 -7.65
CA GLY A 147 9.34 9.25 -8.48
C GLY A 147 9.86 10.54 -7.86
N ALA A 148 9.67 10.75 -6.56
CA ALA A 148 10.22 11.91 -5.86
C ALA A 148 11.77 11.93 -5.94
N ALA A 149 12.44 10.79 -5.74
CA ALA A 149 13.89 10.69 -5.87
C ALA A 149 14.36 11.02 -7.31
N VAL A 150 13.67 10.51 -8.34
CA VAL A 150 13.96 10.81 -9.76
C VAL A 150 13.73 12.29 -10.07
N MET A 151 12.61 12.86 -9.60
CA MET A 151 12.33 14.28 -9.81
C MET A 151 13.39 15.15 -9.12
N LEU A 152 13.79 14.80 -7.90
CA LEU A 152 14.86 15.50 -7.20
C LEU A 152 16.20 15.39 -7.92
N LEU A 153 16.55 14.22 -8.48
CA LEU A 153 17.74 14.08 -9.32
C LEU A 153 17.73 15.02 -10.53
N ALA A 154 16.54 15.24 -11.10
CA ALA A 154 16.40 16.09 -12.29
C ALA A 154 16.47 17.58 -11.96
N ILE A 155 15.89 18.04 -10.82
CA ILE A 155 15.78 19.44 -10.47
C ILE A 155 16.84 19.93 -9.49
N GLU A 156 17.32 19.05 -8.59
CA GLU A 156 18.36 19.33 -7.58
C GLU A 156 19.21 18.09 -7.34
N PHE A 157 20.19 17.86 -8.21
CA PHE A 157 20.98 16.62 -8.32
C PHE A 157 21.53 16.11 -6.98
N TRP A 158 22.11 16.95 -6.15
CA TRP A 158 22.71 16.54 -4.88
C TRP A 158 21.68 16.06 -3.86
N THR A 159 20.51 16.69 -3.85
CA THR A 159 19.38 16.26 -3.02
C THR A 159 18.85 14.90 -3.48
N GLY A 160 18.68 14.73 -4.80
CA GLY A 160 18.27 13.45 -5.38
C GLY A 160 19.29 12.33 -5.12
N ALA A 161 20.59 12.63 -5.21
CA ALA A 161 21.65 11.69 -4.86
C ALA A 161 21.59 11.30 -3.37
N GLY A 162 21.27 12.25 -2.48
CA GLY A 162 21.00 11.97 -1.07
C GLY A 162 19.82 11.05 -0.85
N CYS A 163 18.71 11.24 -1.60
CA CYS A 163 17.56 10.32 -1.58
C CYS A 163 17.97 8.90 -1.99
N LEU A 164 18.75 8.75 -3.07
CA LEU A 164 19.24 7.44 -3.49
C LEU A 164 20.14 6.78 -2.44
N ALA A 165 21.02 7.54 -1.80
CA ALA A 165 21.86 7.03 -0.72
C ALA A 165 21.02 6.52 0.46
N ILE A 166 19.95 7.24 0.83
CA ILE A 166 18.99 6.82 1.86
C ILE A 166 18.27 5.53 1.44
N LEU A 167 17.82 5.43 0.19
CA LEU A 167 17.16 4.22 -0.32
C LEU A 167 18.09 3.00 -0.28
N LEU A 168 19.35 3.17 -0.69
CA LEU A 168 20.35 2.10 -0.62
C LEU A 168 20.63 1.68 0.82
N PHE A 169 20.76 2.64 1.73
CA PHE A 169 20.93 2.36 3.15
C PHE A 169 19.76 1.53 3.70
N PHE A 170 18.51 1.94 3.42
CA PHE A 170 17.32 1.18 3.84
C PHE A 170 17.25 -0.18 3.18
N ALA A 171 17.55 -0.31 1.89
CA ALA A 171 17.59 -1.60 1.21
C ALA A 171 18.56 -2.60 1.86
N CYS A 172 19.70 -2.12 2.35
CA CYS A 172 20.66 -2.96 3.07
C CYS A 172 20.21 -3.29 4.52
N PHE A 173 19.58 -2.35 5.21
CA PHE A 173 19.22 -2.49 6.62
C PHE A 173 17.87 -3.19 6.84
N LEU A 174 16.92 -3.00 5.93
CA LEU A 174 15.55 -3.48 6.02
C LEU A 174 15.42 -5.00 6.21
N PRO A 175 16.18 -5.88 5.52
CA PRO A 175 16.06 -7.33 5.72
C PRO A 175 16.42 -7.79 7.13
N GLY A 176 17.38 -7.14 7.77
CA GLY A 176 17.76 -7.43 9.16
C GLY A 176 16.70 -6.95 10.17
N PHE A 177 16.09 -5.80 9.88
CA PHE A 177 15.04 -5.23 10.70
C PHE A 177 13.76 -6.06 10.64
N THR A 178 13.31 -6.44 9.44
CA THR A 178 12.10 -7.23 9.21
C THR A 178 12.19 -8.62 9.82
N ARG A 179 13.31 -9.34 9.67
CA ARG A 179 13.49 -10.68 10.30
C ARG A 179 13.25 -10.67 11.81
N LYS A 180 13.71 -9.62 12.50
CA LYS A 180 13.49 -9.49 13.95
C LYS A 180 12.04 -9.12 14.28
N ASN A 181 11.38 -8.32 13.46
CA ASN A 181 9.96 -8.01 13.61
C ASN A 181 9.10 -9.25 13.38
N ASP A 182 9.35 -10.00 12.31
CA ASP A 182 8.63 -11.24 11.99
C ASP A 182 8.74 -12.26 13.14
N ALA A 183 9.91 -12.38 13.76
CA ALA A 183 10.08 -13.25 14.92
C ALA A 183 9.24 -12.82 16.13
N LEU A 184 9.07 -11.53 16.37
CA LEU A 184 8.22 -10.99 17.42
C LEU A 184 6.73 -11.16 17.08
N PHE A 185 6.32 -10.86 15.85
CA PHE A 185 4.96 -11.08 15.36
C PHE A 185 4.55 -12.54 15.45
N ASN A 186 5.41 -13.47 15.03
CA ASN A 186 5.14 -14.90 15.14
C ASN A 186 4.94 -15.34 16.60
N ARG A 187 5.75 -14.81 17.54
CA ARG A 187 5.58 -15.07 18.97
C ARG A 187 4.27 -14.52 19.50
N LEU A 188 3.88 -13.32 19.06
CA LEU A 188 2.62 -12.65 19.42
C LEU A 188 1.43 -13.48 18.89
N ASN A 189 1.43 -13.83 17.61
CA ASN A 189 0.35 -14.59 16.98
C ASN A 189 0.20 -15.98 17.60
N ASN A 190 1.30 -16.71 17.84
CA ASN A 190 1.26 -18.01 18.53
C ASN A 190 0.68 -17.92 19.94
N ARG A 191 0.81 -16.76 20.60
CA ARG A 191 0.18 -16.52 21.90
C ARG A 191 -1.30 -16.20 21.77
N LEU A 192 -1.69 -15.41 20.77
CA LEU A 192 -3.09 -15.07 20.48
C LEU A 192 -3.89 -16.32 20.05
N GLU A 193 -3.33 -17.22 19.28
CA GLU A 193 -3.97 -18.50 18.93
C GLU A 193 -4.33 -19.34 20.16
N LYS A 194 -3.54 -19.23 21.23
CA LYS A 194 -3.78 -19.92 22.49
C LYS A 194 -4.72 -19.16 23.44
N GLU A 195 -5.13 -17.97 23.10
CA GLU A 195 -5.93 -17.08 23.98
C GLU A 195 -7.26 -17.72 24.40
N VAL A 196 -7.99 -18.30 23.44
CA VAL A 196 -9.27 -18.98 23.71
C VAL A 196 -9.11 -20.07 24.76
N ASN A 197 -8.05 -20.87 24.67
CA ASN A 197 -7.79 -21.94 25.64
C ASN A 197 -7.42 -21.41 27.03
N PHE A 198 -6.68 -20.29 27.10
CA PHE A 198 -6.37 -19.61 28.37
C PHE A 198 -7.61 -19.00 29.00
N VAL A 199 -8.47 -18.34 28.21
CA VAL A 199 -9.70 -17.71 28.70
C VAL A 199 -10.68 -18.74 29.26
N THR A 200 -10.76 -19.92 28.65
CA THR A 200 -11.72 -20.97 29.07
C THR A 200 -11.25 -21.84 30.22
N HIS A 201 -9.92 -22.08 30.37
CA HIS A 201 -9.43 -23.11 31.30
C HIS A 201 -8.40 -22.59 32.33
N ALA A 202 -7.86 -21.37 32.17
CA ALA A 202 -6.78 -20.90 33.03
C ALA A 202 -7.29 -20.27 34.34
N ASN A 203 -6.54 -20.44 35.42
CA ASN A 203 -6.76 -19.70 36.66
C ASN A 203 -6.29 -18.23 36.52
N ALA A 204 -6.71 -17.35 37.44
CA ALA A 204 -6.42 -15.91 37.41
C ALA A 204 -4.92 -15.60 37.30
N ALA A 205 -4.06 -16.33 37.98
CA ALA A 205 -2.61 -16.12 37.96
C ALA A 205 -1.97 -16.45 36.60
N SER A 206 -2.38 -17.56 35.95
CA SER A 206 -1.90 -17.94 34.62
C SER A 206 -2.47 -17.04 33.53
N LEU A 207 -3.70 -16.59 33.68
CA LEU A 207 -4.34 -15.61 32.81
C LEU A 207 -3.59 -14.27 32.87
N GLY A 208 -3.31 -13.76 34.09
CA GLY A 208 -2.50 -12.57 34.29
C GLY A 208 -1.13 -12.66 33.63
N ARG A 209 -0.43 -13.79 33.79
CA ARG A 209 0.88 -14.03 33.12
C ARG A 209 0.75 -14.05 31.60
N HIS A 210 -0.32 -14.63 31.06
CA HIS A 210 -0.56 -14.68 29.63
C HIS A 210 -0.69 -13.26 29.04
N TYR A 211 -1.54 -12.44 29.62
CA TYR A 211 -1.73 -11.05 29.15
C TYR A 211 -0.50 -10.17 29.38
N TRP A 212 0.26 -10.40 30.45
CA TRP A 212 1.53 -9.70 30.68
C TRP A 212 2.56 -10.00 29.57
N VAL A 213 2.64 -11.25 29.13
CA VAL A 213 3.50 -11.64 28.00
C VAL A 213 3.02 -11.01 26.70
N LEU A 214 1.71 -10.99 26.43
CA LEU A 214 1.15 -10.32 25.26
C LEU A 214 1.48 -8.82 25.26
N ALA A 215 1.26 -8.14 26.39
CA ALA A 215 1.60 -6.73 26.56
C ALA A 215 3.10 -6.48 26.31
N SER A 216 3.98 -7.30 26.88
CA SER A 216 5.42 -7.13 26.70
C SER A 216 5.87 -7.33 25.25
N LEU A 217 5.25 -8.25 24.50
CA LEU A 217 5.54 -8.44 23.06
C LEU A 217 5.07 -7.25 22.23
N ARG A 218 3.87 -6.73 22.51
CA ARG A 218 3.36 -5.51 21.84
C ARG A 218 4.22 -4.30 22.13
N ILE A 219 4.65 -4.09 23.37
CA ILE A 219 5.56 -2.99 23.75
C ILE A 219 6.88 -3.11 23.00
N ARG A 220 7.47 -4.31 22.90
CA ARG A 220 8.71 -4.52 22.15
C ARG A 220 8.55 -4.22 20.66
N LEU A 221 7.43 -4.61 20.05
CA LEU A 221 7.11 -4.27 18.65
C LEU A 221 6.99 -2.76 18.48
N SER A 222 6.18 -2.10 19.31
CA SER A 222 5.97 -0.65 19.27
C SER A 222 7.29 0.13 19.46
N ASN A 223 8.14 -0.28 20.41
CA ASN A 223 9.45 0.38 20.60
C ASN A 223 10.35 0.23 19.36
N ARG A 224 10.28 -0.89 18.65
CA ARG A 224 11.05 -1.09 17.41
C ARG A 224 10.50 -0.23 16.27
N GLU A 225 9.18 -0.14 16.15
CA GLU A 225 8.53 0.75 15.18
C GLU A 225 8.91 2.20 15.46
N ALA A 226 8.87 2.63 16.72
CA ALA A 226 9.30 3.97 17.14
C ALA A 226 10.78 4.25 16.79
N CYS A 227 11.69 3.28 17.01
CA CYS A 227 13.09 3.40 16.59
C CYS A 227 13.22 3.51 15.06
N GLY A 228 12.46 2.73 14.30
CA GLY A 228 12.43 2.81 12.84
C GLY A 228 11.95 4.18 12.35
N TYR A 229 10.86 4.66 12.94
CA TYR A 229 10.30 5.98 12.66
C TYR A 229 11.32 7.11 12.96
N LEU A 230 11.99 7.05 14.12
CA LEU A 230 13.01 8.01 14.48
C LEU A 230 14.20 7.98 13.51
N ALA A 231 14.62 6.81 13.06
CA ALA A 231 15.70 6.67 12.07
C ALA A 231 15.34 7.33 10.74
N ILE A 232 14.10 7.09 10.24
CA ILE A 232 13.57 7.74 9.03
C ILE A 232 13.54 9.26 9.21
N GLY A 233 12.98 9.73 10.32
CA GLY A 233 12.89 11.16 10.63
C GLY A 233 14.25 11.84 10.72
N SER A 234 15.24 11.17 11.34
CA SER A 234 16.61 11.69 11.46
C SER A 234 17.28 11.81 10.09
N MET A 235 17.14 10.81 9.22
CA MET A 235 17.69 10.86 7.86
C MET A 235 17.01 11.91 7.00
N ALA A 236 15.68 12.04 7.11
CA ALA A 236 14.93 13.09 6.46
C ALA A 236 15.42 14.48 6.94
N ALA A 237 15.57 14.68 8.25
CA ALA A 237 16.07 15.94 8.81
C ALA A 237 17.46 16.31 8.29
N LEU A 238 18.39 15.34 8.20
CA LEU A 238 19.72 15.53 7.63
C LEU A 238 19.64 15.89 6.13
N LEU A 239 18.78 15.22 5.38
CA LEU A 239 18.54 15.52 3.96
C LEU A 239 18.02 16.96 3.79
N PHE A 240 17.01 17.35 4.59
CA PHE A 240 16.49 18.72 4.58
C PHE A 240 17.55 19.74 4.94
N ALA A 241 18.29 19.53 6.03
CA ALA A 241 19.33 20.46 6.46
C ALA A 241 20.42 20.63 5.39
N GLY A 242 20.90 19.52 4.80
CA GLY A 242 21.88 19.56 3.73
C GLY A 242 21.38 20.29 2.49
N THR A 243 20.13 20.01 2.07
CA THR A 243 19.51 20.67 0.90
C THR A 243 19.34 22.18 1.14
N ILE A 244 18.83 22.57 2.31
CA ILE A 244 18.67 23.98 2.67
C ILE A 244 20.04 24.71 2.62
N ALA A 245 21.08 24.09 3.20
CA ALA A 245 22.42 24.66 3.18
C ALA A 245 22.97 24.81 1.75
N LEU A 246 22.77 23.80 0.89
CA LEU A 246 23.17 23.85 -0.52
C LEU A 246 22.45 24.96 -1.30
N MET A 247 21.13 25.08 -1.11
CA MET A 247 20.33 26.08 -1.79
C MET A 247 20.64 27.49 -1.30
N ALA A 248 20.84 27.68 0.00
CA ALA A 248 21.23 28.95 0.60
C ALA A 248 22.60 29.42 0.10
N GLY A 249 23.56 28.48 -0.02
CA GLY A 249 24.92 28.79 -0.48
C GLY A 249 25.02 29.18 -1.95
N ARG A 250 24.05 28.75 -2.81
CA ARG A 250 24.06 29.11 -4.24
C ARG A 250 23.48 30.50 -4.55
N GLY A 251 22.59 31.01 -3.71
CA GLY A 251 21.87 32.26 -3.96
C GLY A 251 20.99 32.22 -5.23
N GLY A 252 20.07 33.18 -5.37
CA GLY A 252 19.30 33.36 -6.61
C GLY A 252 18.27 32.26 -6.95
N THR A 253 18.03 31.32 -6.05
CA THR A 253 17.05 30.24 -6.23
C THR A 253 15.63 30.82 -6.19
N SER A 254 14.79 30.50 -7.20
CA SER A 254 13.40 31.00 -7.23
C SER A 254 12.54 30.35 -6.14
N ALA A 255 11.56 31.11 -5.62
CA ALA A 255 10.65 30.61 -4.59
C ALA A 255 9.90 29.33 -5.02
N GLY A 256 9.50 29.25 -6.28
CA GLY A 256 8.84 28.07 -6.83
C GLY A 256 9.76 26.85 -6.88
N HIS A 257 11.04 27.03 -7.17
CA HIS A 257 12.02 25.93 -7.13
C HIS A 257 12.20 25.41 -5.68
N ILE A 258 12.37 26.33 -4.72
CA ILE A 258 12.46 25.97 -3.30
C ILE A 258 11.23 25.15 -2.87
N TYR A 259 10.04 25.62 -3.22
CA TYR A 259 8.79 24.92 -2.91
C TYR A 259 8.77 23.49 -3.51
N SER A 260 9.11 23.36 -4.79
CA SER A 260 9.12 22.05 -5.47
C SER A 260 10.08 21.06 -4.80
N VAL A 261 11.31 21.51 -4.52
CA VAL A 261 12.32 20.67 -3.87
C VAL A 261 11.87 20.24 -2.48
N MET A 262 11.40 21.18 -1.65
CA MET A 262 10.92 20.86 -0.29
C MET A 262 9.74 19.91 -0.31
N THR A 263 8.81 20.07 -1.25
CA THR A 263 7.63 19.21 -1.36
C THR A 263 8.01 17.81 -1.82
N TYR A 264 8.92 17.65 -2.79
CA TYR A 264 9.41 16.32 -3.18
C TYR A 264 10.18 15.63 -2.06
N MET A 265 10.98 16.36 -1.29
CA MET A 265 11.67 15.79 -0.13
C MET A 265 10.68 15.31 0.93
N TRP A 266 9.64 16.10 1.19
CA TRP A 266 8.58 15.69 2.12
C TRP A 266 7.84 14.45 1.62
N MET A 267 7.48 14.43 0.33
CA MET A 267 6.84 13.30 -0.33
C MET A 267 7.69 12.02 -0.25
N PHE A 268 9.00 12.16 -0.45
CA PHE A 268 9.96 11.08 -0.30
C PHE A 268 10.01 10.56 1.15
N ALA A 269 10.12 11.46 2.13
CA ALA A 269 10.19 11.11 3.55
C ALA A 269 8.91 10.39 4.03
N MET A 270 7.72 10.89 3.66
CA MET A 270 6.45 10.26 3.99
C MET A 270 6.30 8.87 3.36
N SER A 271 6.75 8.70 2.10
CA SER A 271 6.71 7.38 1.44
C SER A 271 7.67 6.37 2.06
N LEU A 272 8.77 6.81 2.68
CA LEU A 272 9.65 5.93 3.46
C LEU A 272 8.97 5.44 4.74
N ASP A 273 8.16 6.28 5.38
CA ASP A 273 7.41 5.91 6.59
C ASP A 273 6.35 4.84 6.31
N ASP A 274 5.78 4.82 5.12
CA ASP A 274 4.86 3.76 4.68
C ASP A 274 5.55 2.38 4.52
N GLY A 275 6.87 2.32 4.43
CA GLY A 275 7.63 1.11 4.10
C GLY A 275 7.31 -0.11 4.99
N PRO A 276 7.28 0.00 6.33
CA PRO A 276 6.91 -1.11 7.22
C PRO A 276 5.50 -1.64 6.96
N GLN A 277 4.53 -0.76 6.72
CA GLN A 277 3.14 -1.14 6.40
C GLN A 277 3.04 -1.86 5.06
N LEU A 278 3.83 -1.45 4.06
CA LEU A 278 3.89 -2.11 2.75
C LEU A 278 4.39 -3.55 2.87
N LEU A 279 5.40 -3.80 3.71
CA LEU A 279 5.92 -5.14 3.97
C LEU A 279 4.89 -6.02 4.69
N GLU A 280 4.17 -5.48 5.65
CA GLU A 280 3.09 -6.18 6.34
C GLU A 280 1.99 -6.58 5.34
N LYS A 281 1.53 -5.66 4.49
CA LYS A 281 0.53 -5.93 3.46
C LYS A 281 0.99 -6.98 2.45
N TYR A 282 2.26 -6.95 2.05
CA TYR A 282 2.85 -7.98 1.21
C TYR A 282 2.86 -9.36 1.89
N SER A 283 3.20 -9.41 3.19
CA SER A 283 3.17 -10.65 3.98
C SER A 283 1.76 -11.20 4.12
N GLN A 284 0.76 -10.34 4.35
CA GLN A 284 -0.67 -10.71 4.37
C GLN A 284 -1.10 -11.32 3.03
N LEU A 285 -0.74 -10.72 1.90
CA LEU A 285 -1.04 -11.28 0.58
C LEU A 285 -0.47 -12.69 0.41
N LYS A 286 0.78 -12.89 0.83
CA LYS A 286 1.45 -14.19 0.75
C LYS A 286 0.75 -15.24 1.62
N ASP A 287 0.29 -14.86 2.82
CA ASP A 287 -0.44 -15.75 3.72
C ASP A 287 -1.83 -16.10 3.18
N ILE A 288 -2.60 -15.10 2.72
CA ILE A 288 -3.89 -15.33 2.04
C ILE A 288 -3.72 -16.26 0.85
N GLY A 289 -2.69 -16.02 0.01
CA GLY A 289 -2.38 -16.87 -1.13
C GLY A 289 -2.05 -18.31 -0.74
N ARG A 290 -1.39 -18.54 0.39
CA ARG A 290 -1.12 -19.89 0.94
C ARG A 290 -2.39 -20.53 1.46
N ARG A 291 -3.19 -19.84 2.27
CA ARG A 291 -4.44 -20.38 2.86
C ARG A 291 -5.47 -20.74 1.81
N VAL A 292 -5.59 -19.93 0.76
CA VAL A 292 -6.43 -20.24 -0.39
C VAL A 292 -5.90 -21.48 -1.16
N ASN A 293 -4.59 -21.74 -1.13
CA ASN A 293 -3.97 -22.91 -1.78
C ASN A 293 -4.02 -24.18 -0.89
N THR A 294 -3.91 -24.06 0.44
CA THR A 294 -3.92 -25.19 1.37
C THR A 294 -5.33 -25.59 1.83
N GLY A 295 -6.34 -24.77 1.61
CA GLY A 295 -7.74 -25.08 1.88
C GLY A 295 -8.41 -25.98 0.83
N MET A 296 -7.62 -26.58 -0.06
CA MET A 296 -8.07 -27.58 -1.05
C MET A 296 -7.35 -28.89 -0.73
N PRO A 297 -8.09 -29.98 -0.39
CA PRO A 297 -7.50 -31.30 -0.25
C PRO A 297 -6.86 -31.79 -1.55
#